data_5b1b1e7d5ac28e664c6ad2309f8a5cb1
#
_entry.id   5b1b1e7d5ac28e664c6ad2309f8a5cb1
#
_cell.length_a   1.000
_cell.length_b   1.000
_cell.length_c   1.000
_cell.angle_alpha   90.00
_cell.angle_beta   90.00
_cell.angle_gamma   90.00
#
_symmetry.space_group_name_H-M   'P 1'
#
loop_
_entity.id
_entity.type
_entity.pdbx_description
1 polymer ?
#
loop_
_entity_poly.entity_id
_entity_poly.type
_entity_poly.pdbx_seq_one_letter_code
_entity_poly.pdbx_strand_id
1 'polypeptide(L)'
;AGYLLVGVIASLYVPWAVYAVIFYLVTYLLASFAVFGVMSLAADADDANQELDHYEDFARKRPFLGGVLVCGLGSLAGIPPLGGFIGKLFLFIAAFQAGLYVLLGISVLGVVISIYYYFGWIRECYFSVTSSVVVEDASGDETLGDRILLGALVAATVVIGILPGALPIIR
;
A
#
# COMPACT_ATOMS: atom_id res chain seq x y z
N ALA A 1 -5.24 5.02 -7.45
CA ALA A 1 -6.63 4.98 -7.97
C ALA A 1 -6.68 4.79 -9.50
N GLY A 2 -5.72 5.32 -10.30
CA GLY A 2 -5.74 5.25 -11.76
C GLY A 2 -5.87 3.84 -12.35
N TYR A 3 -5.27 2.84 -11.72
CA TYR A 3 -5.38 1.44 -12.17
C TYR A 3 -6.82 0.88 -12.13
N LEU A 4 -7.70 1.41 -11.27
CA LEU A 4 -9.12 1.03 -11.26
C LEU A 4 -9.80 1.38 -12.59
N LEU A 5 -9.46 2.52 -13.17
CA LEU A 5 -10.00 2.93 -14.48
C LEU A 5 -9.59 1.96 -15.59
N VAL A 6 -8.35 1.45 -15.55
CA VAL A 6 -7.89 0.42 -16.49
C VAL A 6 -8.77 -0.82 -16.42
N GLY A 7 -9.06 -1.29 -15.22
CA GLY A 7 -9.95 -2.44 -15.01
C GLY A 7 -11.39 -2.17 -15.43
N VAL A 8 -11.91 -0.98 -15.15
CA VAL A 8 -13.27 -0.59 -15.57
C VAL A 8 -13.38 -0.57 -17.10
N ILE A 9 -12.38 0.00 -17.79
CA ILE A 9 -12.37 0.00 -19.27
C ILE A 9 -12.25 -1.45 -19.79
N ALA A 10 -11.37 -2.27 -19.19
CA ALA A 10 -11.23 -3.66 -19.57
C ALA A 10 -12.52 -4.49 -19.37
N SER A 11 -13.33 -4.15 -18.37
CA SER A 11 -14.58 -4.83 -18.07
C SER A 11 -15.65 -4.68 -19.16
N LEU A 12 -15.54 -3.68 -20.04
CA LEU A 12 -16.40 -3.52 -21.20
C LEU A 12 -16.16 -4.61 -22.26
N TYR A 13 -14.99 -5.24 -22.25
CA TYR A 13 -14.58 -6.25 -23.22
C TYR A 13 -14.44 -7.65 -22.59
N VAL A 14 -14.09 -7.69 -21.31
CA VAL A 14 -13.78 -8.93 -20.58
C VAL A 14 -14.61 -8.97 -19.28
N PRO A 15 -15.69 -9.77 -19.21
CA PRO A 15 -16.63 -9.74 -18.08
C PRO A 15 -16.00 -9.99 -16.71
N TRP A 16 -15.02 -10.90 -16.60
CA TRP A 16 -14.37 -11.20 -15.32
C TRP A 16 -13.51 -10.03 -14.79
N ALA A 17 -13.18 -9.04 -15.62
CA ALA A 17 -12.42 -7.87 -15.19
C ALA A 17 -13.11 -7.08 -14.07
N VAL A 18 -14.43 -7.18 -13.94
CA VAL A 18 -15.18 -6.62 -12.79
C VAL A 18 -14.68 -7.20 -11.47
N TYR A 19 -14.43 -8.49 -11.42
CA TYR A 19 -13.87 -9.15 -10.23
C TYR A 19 -12.46 -8.67 -9.92
N ALA A 20 -11.64 -8.46 -10.95
CA ALA A 20 -10.29 -7.88 -10.80
C ALA A 20 -10.34 -6.45 -10.23
N VAL A 21 -11.30 -5.64 -10.65
CA VAL A 21 -11.52 -4.28 -10.12
C VAL A 21 -11.89 -4.34 -8.64
N ILE A 22 -12.85 -5.19 -8.27
CA ILE A 22 -13.30 -5.32 -6.87
C ILE A 22 -12.13 -5.84 -6.00
N PHE A 23 -11.41 -6.85 -6.46
CA PHE A 23 -10.25 -7.38 -5.76
C PHE A 23 -9.18 -6.31 -5.52
N TYR A 24 -8.83 -5.57 -6.56
CA TYR A 24 -7.86 -4.48 -6.45
C TYR A 24 -8.36 -3.36 -5.53
N LEU A 25 -9.65 -3.02 -5.59
CA LEU A 25 -10.24 -2.00 -4.71
C LEU A 25 -10.11 -2.40 -3.24
N VAL A 26 -10.44 -3.66 -2.90
CA VAL A 26 -10.32 -4.17 -1.52
C VAL A 26 -8.87 -4.10 -1.04
N THR A 27 -7.93 -4.62 -1.84
CA THR A 27 -6.50 -4.61 -1.46
C THR A 27 -5.93 -3.20 -1.36
N TYR A 28 -6.37 -2.30 -2.24
CA TYR A 28 -6.00 -0.88 -2.21
C TYR A 28 -6.51 -0.18 -0.95
N LEU A 29 -7.77 -0.43 -0.55
CA LEU A 29 -8.34 0.14 0.67
C LEU A 29 -7.62 -0.37 1.92
N LEU A 30 -7.37 -1.68 2.03
CA LEU A 30 -6.65 -2.26 3.16
C LEU A 30 -5.26 -1.63 3.33
N ALA A 31 -4.50 -1.53 2.25
CA ALA A 31 -3.17 -0.93 2.26
C ALA A 31 -3.22 0.57 2.58
N SER A 32 -4.17 1.30 2.00
CA SER A 32 -4.35 2.74 2.25
C SER A 32 -4.73 3.03 3.69
N PHE A 33 -5.67 2.26 4.27
CA PHE A 33 -6.04 2.43 5.68
C PHE A 33 -4.90 2.08 6.62
N ALA A 34 -4.07 1.08 6.30
CA ALA A 34 -2.88 0.78 7.08
C ALA A 34 -1.89 1.96 7.07
N VAL A 35 -1.60 2.54 5.90
CA VAL A 35 -0.70 3.70 5.76
C VAL A 35 -1.27 4.93 6.47
N PHE A 36 -2.52 5.30 6.20
CA PHE A 36 -3.14 6.47 6.84
C PHE A 36 -3.32 6.30 8.34
N GLY A 37 -3.59 5.08 8.81
CA GLY A 37 -3.64 4.79 10.24
C GLY A 37 -2.30 5.05 10.93
N VAL A 38 -1.19 4.64 10.32
CA VAL A 38 0.14 4.97 10.84
C VAL A 38 0.40 6.47 10.80
N MET A 39 0.06 7.14 9.68
CA MET A 39 0.22 8.60 9.57
C MET A 39 -0.57 9.35 10.64
N SER A 40 -1.82 8.91 10.91
CA SER A 40 -2.66 9.52 11.95
C SER A 40 -2.09 9.35 13.37
N LEU A 41 -1.41 8.23 13.64
CA LEU A 41 -0.76 7.98 14.94
C LEU A 41 0.64 8.64 15.03
N ALA A 42 1.22 9.00 13.89
CA ALA A 42 2.51 9.67 13.82
C ALA A 42 2.37 11.20 13.85
N ALA A 43 1.22 11.72 13.44
CA ALA A 43 0.95 13.16 13.40
C ALA A 43 0.78 13.71 14.82
N ASP A 44 1.41 14.87 15.07
CA ASP A 44 1.19 15.65 16.30
C ASP A 44 -0.18 16.36 16.27
N ALA A 45 -0.64 16.78 17.46
CA ALA A 45 -1.93 17.45 17.64
C ALA A 45 -2.09 18.74 16.80
N ASP A 46 -1.00 19.36 16.39
CA ASP A 46 -0.98 20.63 15.64
C ASP A 46 -0.83 20.45 14.12
N ASP A 47 -0.82 19.21 13.59
CA ASP A 47 -0.63 18.90 12.16
C ASP A 47 0.64 19.53 11.53
N ALA A 48 1.58 20.03 12.36
CA ALA A 48 2.72 20.80 11.90
C ALA A 48 3.83 19.94 11.26
N ASN A 49 3.84 18.63 11.51
CA ASN A 49 4.96 17.72 11.22
C ASN A 49 4.57 16.61 10.24
N GLN A 50 4.10 16.99 9.03
CA GLN A 50 3.71 16.01 7.99
C GLN A 50 4.76 15.84 6.87
N GLU A 51 5.95 16.43 7.02
CA GLU A 51 7.00 16.30 6.03
C GLU A 51 7.70 14.94 6.13
N LEU A 52 8.27 14.47 5.02
CA LEU A 52 8.97 13.16 4.96
C LEU A 52 10.13 13.07 5.95
N ASP A 53 10.77 14.20 6.25
CA ASP A 53 11.89 14.30 7.19
C ASP A 53 11.49 13.89 8.62
N HIS A 54 10.21 13.99 8.98
CA HIS A 54 9.72 13.54 10.28
C HIS A 54 9.64 12.02 10.41
N TYR A 55 9.68 11.30 9.28
CA TYR A 55 9.74 9.85 9.27
C TYR A 55 11.17 9.29 9.33
N GLU A 56 12.20 10.17 9.48
CA GLU A 56 13.56 9.73 9.70
C GLU A 56 13.69 8.87 10.96
N ASP A 57 14.30 7.70 10.83
CA ASP A 57 14.44 6.71 11.90
C ASP A 57 13.11 6.25 12.56
N PHE A 58 11.96 6.56 11.94
CA PHE A 58 10.65 6.23 12.49
C PHE A 58 10.49 4.74 12.80
N ALA A 59 10.98 3.88 11.90
CA ALA A 59 10.92 2.43 12.07
C ALA A 59 11.81 1.91 13.20
N ARG A 60 12.86 2.63 13.57
CA ARG A 60 13.70 2.27 14.74
C ARG A 60 13.05 2.68 16.05
N LYS A 61 12.40 3.84 16.07
CA LYS A 61 11.69 4.36 17.25
C LYS A 61 10.40 3.62 17.53
N ARG A 62 9.65 3.29 16.48
CA ARG A 62 8.34 2.61 16.52
C ARG A 62 8.32 1.42 15.56
N PRO A 63 8.97 0.29 15.89
CA PRO A 63 9.18 -0.81 14.95
C PRO A 63 7.88 -1.46 14.45
N PHE A 64 6.84 -1.48 15.26
CA PHE A 64 5.54 -1.99 14.85
C PHE A 64 4.89 -1.09 13.78
N LEU A 65 4.80 0.22 14.02
CA LEU A 65 4.23 1.18 13.06
C LEU A 65 5.07 1.26 11.79
N GLY A 66 6.40 1.24 11.92
CA GLY A 66 7.31 1.17 10.76
C GLY A 66 7.08 -0.07 9.91
N GLY A 67 6.87 -1.23 10.54
CA GLY A 67 6.53 -2.48 9.84
C GLY A 67 5.18 -2.41 9.11
N VAL A 68 4.16 -1.85 9.76
CA VAL A 68 2.83 -1.61 9.16
C VAL A 68 2.96 -0.67 7.95
N LEU A 69 3.69 0.43 8.09
CA LEU A 69 3.90 1.41 7.03
C LEU A 69 4.58 0.78 5.81
N VAL A 70 5.65 0.01 6.02
CA VAL A 70 6.36 -0.68 4.94
C VAL A 70 5.48 -1.71 4.24
N CYS A 71 4.72 -2.50 4.97
CA CYS A 71 3.78 -3.46 4.38
C CYS A 71 2.68 -2.75 3.58
N GLY A 72 2.12 -1.65 4.10
CA GLY A 72 1.12 -0.84 3.41
C GLY A 72 1.67 -0.21 2.13
N LEU A 73 2.81 0.50 2.22
CA LEU A 73 3.47 1.12 1.06
C LEU A 73 3.94 0.07 0.05
N GLY A 74 4.47 -1.07 0.51
CA GLY A 74 4.85 -2.19 -0.33
C GLY A 74 3.67 -2.76 -1.11
N SER A 75 2.50 -2.88 -0.48
CA SER A 75 1.27 -3.31 -1.15
C SER A 75 0.82 -2.29 -2.19
N LEU A 76 0.85 -0.99 -1.88
CA LEU A 76 0.54 0.09 -2.82
C LEU A 76 1.54 0.16 -3.98
N ALA A 77 2.82 -0.08 -3.72
CA ALA A 77 3.85 -0.22 -4.75
C ALA A 77 3.59 -1.43 -5.66
N GLY A 78 3.04 -2.50 -5.12
CA GLY A 78 2.82 -3.76 -5.82
C GLY A 78 4.01 -4.72 -5.66
N ILE A 79 4.51 -4.87 -4.43
CA ILE A 79 5.60 -5.81 -4.11
C ILE A 79 4.99 -7.18 -3.79
N PRO A 80 5.47 -8.28 -4.43
CA PRO A 80 5.12 -9.62 -4.00
C PRO A 80 5.62 -9.88 -2.56
N PRO A 81 4.91 -10.61 -1.72
CA PRO A 81 3.66 -11.36 -1.93
C PRO A 81 2.38 -10.60 -1.49
N LEU A 82 2.38 -9.27 -1.50
CA LEU A 82 1.27 -8.47 -0.97
C LEU A 82 0.08 -8.40 -1.95
N GLY A 83 -1.11 -8.21 -1.40
CA GLY A 83 -2.37 -8.20 -2.16
C GLY A 83 -2.43 -7.18 -3.28
N GLY A 84 -1.80 -6.01 -3.11
CA GLY A 84 -1.73 -4.99 -4.16
C GLY A 84 -1.00 -5.42 -5.42
N PHE A 85 0.01 -6.29 -5.30
CA PHE A 85 0.67 -6.91 -6.46
C PHE A 85 -0.29 -7.78 -7.26
N ILE A 86 -0.97 -8.70 -6.59
CA ILE A 86 -1.92 -9.63 -7.23
C ILE A 86 -3.07 -8.84 -7.87
N GLY A 87 -3.59 -7.83 -7.19
CA GLY A 87 -4.63 -6.96 -7.74
C GLY A 87 -4.22 -6.26 -9.02
N LYS A 88 -3.02 -5.66 -9.06
CA LYS A 88 -2.47 -5.04 -10.29
C LYS A 88 -2.27 -6.08 -11.39
N LEU A 89 -1.76 -7.26 -11.04
CA LEU A 89 -1.56 -8.34 -12.00
C LEU A 89 -2.87 -8.75 -12.69
N PHE A 90 -3.95 -8.91 -11.93
CA PHE A 90 -5.26 -9.23 -12.50
C PHE A 90 -5.77 -8.12 -13.42
N LEU A 91 -5.62 -6.85 -13.03
CA LEU A 91 -6.00 -5.72 -13.90
C LEU A 91 -5.20 -5.71 -15.20
N PHE A 92 -3.91 -6.03 -15.15
CA PHE A 92 -3.06 -6.07 -16.34
C PHE A 92 -3.39 -7.24 -17.26
N ILE A 93 -3.70 -8.42 -16.71
CA ILE A 93 -4.18 -9.56 -17.48
C ILE A 93 -5.51 -9.22 -18.16
N ALA A 94 -6.43 -8.56 -17.46
CA ALA A 94 -7.70 -8.12 -18.03
C ALA A 94 -7.50 -7.10 -19.17
N ALA A 95 -6.62 -6.11 -18.98
CA ALA A 95 -6.29 -5.12 -20.00
C ALA A 95 -5.63 -5.77 -21.24
N PHE A 96 -4.76 -6.75 -21.01
CA PHE A 96 -4.13 -7.51 -22.11
C PHE A 96 -5.17 -8.30 -22.92
N GLN A 97 -6.06 -9.02 -22.24
CA GLN A 97 -7.14 -9.79 -22.89
C GLN A 97 -8.14 -8.89 -23.63
N ALA A 98 -8.35 -7.67 -23.12
CA ALA A 98 -9.18 -6.66 -23.76
C ALA A 98 -8.51 -6.00 -24.99
N GLY A 99 -7.23 -6.32 -25.30
CA GLY A 99 -6.49 -5.70 -26.39
C GLY A 99 -6.04 -4.26 -26.12
N LEU A 100 -6.09 -3.80 -24.85
CA LEU A 100 -5.78 -2.43 -24.44
C LEU A 100 -4.26 -2.23 -24.23
N TYR A 101 -3.44 -2.59 -25.22
CA TYR A 101 -1.97 -2.63 -25.09
C TYR A 101 -1.34 -1.28 -24.77
N VAL A 102 -1.85 -0.18 -25.34
CA VAL A 102 -1.34 1.17 -25.06
C VAL A 102 -1.61 1.55 -23.62
N LEU A 103 -2.83 1.30 -23.14
CA LEU A 103 -3.23 1.58 -21.75
C LEU A 103 -2.44 0.72 -20.76
N LEU A 104 -2.20 -0.54 -21.11
CA LEU A 104 -1.34 -1.45 -20.34
C LEU A 104 0.10 -0.92 -20.26
N GLY A 105 0.69 -0.50 -21.37
CA GLY A 105 2.04 0.06 -21.41
C GLY A 105 2.20 1.30 -20.53
N ILE A 106 1.24 2.23 -20.62
CA ILE A 106 1.20 3.43 -19.75
C ILE A 106 1.07 3.02 -18.27
N SER A 107 0.25 2.02 -17.98
CA SER A 107 0.04 1.53 -16.62
C SER A 107 1.31 0.90 -16.04
N VAL A 108 2.06 0.12 -16.82
CA VAL A 108 3.35 -0.47 -16.42
C VAL A 108 4.37 0.63 -16.10
N LEU A 109 4.46 1.66 -16.93
CA LEU A 109 5.31 2.83 -16.65
C LEU A 109 4.90 3.50 -15.33
N GLY A 110 3.60 3.63 -15.08
CA GLY A 110 3.07 4.16 -13.82
C GLY A 110 3.46 3.30 -12.60
N VAL A 111 3.55 1.96 -12.75
CA VAL A 111 4.06 1.09 -11.67
C VAL A 111 5.53 1.38 -11.37
N VAL A 112 6.37 1.52 -12.39
CA VAL A 112 7.80 1.82 -12.21
C VAL A 112 7.99 3.13 -11.44
N ILE A 113 7.26 4.17 -11.84
CA ILE A 113 7.29 5.47 -11.15
C ILE A 113 6.80 5.34 -9.71
N SER A 114 5.71 4.58 -9.48
CA SER A 114 5.15 4.40 -8.14
C SER A 114 6.08 3.62 -7.22
N ILE A 115 6.79 2.62 -7.74
CA ILE A 115 7.82 1.89 -6.99
C ILE A 115 8.90 2.85 -6.51
N TYR A 116 9.45 3.67 -7.39
CA TYR A 116 10.47 4.66 -7.03
C TYR A 116 10.01 5.59 -5.90
N TYR A 117 8.79 6.10 -6.00
CA TYR A 117 8.20 7.00 -5.03
C TYR A 117 7.98 6.33 -3.66
N TYR A 118 7.37 5.14 -3.63
CA TYR A 118 7.11 4.43 -2.36
C TYR A 118 8.38 3.91 -1.70
N PHE A 119 9.37 3.45 -2.49
CA PHE A 119 10.66 3.06 -1.94
C PHE A 119 11.46 4.25 -1.38
N GLY A 120 11.32 5.43 -1.97
CA GLY A 120 11.87 6.65 -1.41
C GLY A 120 11.38 6.87 0.03
N TRP A 121 10.07 6.74 0.25
CA TRP A 121 9.49 6.88 1.57
C TRP A 121 9.93 5.77 2.55
N ILE A 122 9.91 4.51 2.11
CA ILE A 122 10.39 3.39 2.93
C ILE A 122 11.85 3.61 3.35
N ARG A 123 12.68 4.07 2.42
CA ARG A 123 14.07 4.38 2.69
C ARG A 123 14.22 5.42 3.80
N GLU A 124 13.48 6.50 3.76
CA GLU A 124 13.51 7.56 4.76
C GLU A 124 13.14 7.04 6.15
N CYS A 125 12.15 6.16 6.24
CA CYS A 125 11.74 5.55 7.51
C CYS A 125 12.82 4.67 8.17
N TYR A 126 13.75 4.09 7.40
CA TYR A 126 14.74 3.15 7.91
C TYR A 126 16.19 3.66 7.90
N PHE A 127 16.52 4.58 7.00
CA PHE A 127 17.89 5.02 6.76
C PHE A 127 17.99 6.54 6.91
N SER A 128 18.17 7.03 8.13
CA SER A 128 18.59 8.40 8.34
C SER A 128 20.07 8.55 8.01
N VAL A 129 20.40 9.54 7.22
CA VAL A 129 21.80 9.88 6.88
C VAL A 129 22.37 10.91 7.86
N THR A 130 21.52 11.56 8.66
CA THR A 130 21.98 12.69 9.49
C THR A 130 21.26 12.69 10.82
N SER A 131 22.01 12.45 11.87
CA SER A 131 21.89 13.09 13.19
C SER A 131 21.76 12.21 14.41
N SER A 132 22.66 12.40 15.22
CA SER A 132 22.73 12.58 16.68
C SER A 132 21.71 13.57 17.29
N VAL A 133 20.52 13.71 16.76
CA VAL A 133 19.46 14.40 17.48
C VAL A 133 18.80 13.38 18.41
N VAL A 134 19.04 13.61 19.70
CA VAL A 134 18.30 12.94 20.78
C VAL A 134 16.83 13.27 20.55
N VAL A 135 16.10 12.33 19.97
CA VAL A 135 14.67 12.47 19.81
C VAL A 135 14.07 12.08 21.13
N GLU A 136 13.49 13.06 21.83
CA GLU A 136 12.55 12.78 22.90
C GLU A 136 11.55 11.75 22.42
N ASP A 137 11.34 10.72 23.25
CA ASP A 137 10.31 9.71 23.07
C ASP A 137 8.95 10.42 22.89
N ALA A 138 8.57 10.69 21.66
CA ALA A 138 7.20 10.99 21.35
C ALA A 138 6.41 9.66 21.48
N SER A 139 6.23 9.25 22.74
CA SER A 139 5.33 8.17 23.12
C SER A 139 3.90 8.67 22.94
N GLY A 140 3.47 8.79 21.69
CA GLY A 140 2.06 8.80 21.41
C GLY A 140 1.53 7.44 21.87
N ASP A 141 0.59 7.46 22.81
CA ASP A 141 -0.02 6.27 23.39
C ASP A 141 -0.78 5.50 22.30
N GLU A 142 -0.06 4.59 21.62
CA GLU A 142 -0.71 3.59 20.78
C GLU A 142 -1.60 2.74 21.66
N THR A 143 -2.89 2.82 21.46
CA THR A 143 -3.81 1.94 22.19
C THR A 143 -3.68 0.50 21.69
N LEU A 144 -4.03 -0.47 22.53
CA LEU A 144 -4.09 -1.86 22.11
C LEU A 144 -5.03 -2.05 20.90
N GLY A 145 -6.10 -1.23 20.83
CA GLY A 145 -7.04 -1.22 19.72
C GLY A 145 -6.39 -0.84 18.39
N ASP A 146 -5.53 0.19 18.39
CA ASP A 146 -4.83 0.64 17.19
C ASP A 146 -3.88 -0.45 16.67
N ARG A 147 -3.15 -1.10 17.57
CA ARG A 147 -2.25 -2.21 17.22
C ARG A 147 -3.00 -3.40 16.61
N ILE A 148 -4.15 -3.77 17.18
CA ILE A 148 -4.98 -4.86 16.66
C ILE A 148 -5.53 -4.48 15.28
N LEU A 149 -6.06 -3.27 15.12
CA LEU A 149 -6.62 -2.80 13.85
C LEU A 149 -5.56 -2.78 12.74
N LEU A 150 -4.43 -2.12 12.99
CA LEU A 150 -3.35 -2.01 12.01
C LEU A 150 -2.73 -3.37 11.68
N GLY A 151 -2.53 -4.21 12.70
CA GLY A 151 -2.06 -5.59 12.51
C GLY A 151 -3.02 -6.43 11.66
N ALA A 152 -4.33 -6.29 11.89
CA ALA A 152 -5.35 -6.99 11.10
C ALA A 152 -5.37 -6.53 9.63
N LEU A 153 -5.22 -5.23 9.35
CA LEU A 153 -5.14 -4.68 7.99
C LEU A 153 -3.93 -5.23 7.23
N VAL A 154 -2.75 -5.26 7.87
CA VAL A 154 -1.54 -5.83 7.27
C VAL A 154 -1.70 -7.33 7.05
N ALA A 155 -2.16 -8.07 8.07
CA ALA A 155 -2.38 -9.51 7.96
C ALA A 155 -3.36 -9.84 6.81
N ALA A 156 -4.46 -9.09 6.69
CA ALA A 156 -5.41 -9.24 5.58
C ALA A 156 -4.74 -9.02 4.23
N THR A 157 -3.90 -7.98 4.10
CA THR A 157 -3.19 -7.66 2.86
C THR A 157 -2.22 -8.79 2.46
N VAL A 158 -1.52 -9.38 3.43
CA VAL A 158 -0.59 -10.51 3.21
C VAL A 158 -1.37 -11.78 2.85
N VAL A 159 -2.41 -12.10 3.61
CA VAL A 159 -3.23 -13.31 3.37
C VAL A 159 -3.86 -13.28 1.99
N ILE A 160 -4.45 -12.16 1.58
CA ILE A 160 -5.05 -11.99 0.26
C ILE A 160 -3.99 -12.06 -0.85
N GLY A 161 -2.78 -11.59 -0.59
CA GLY A 161 -1.68 -11.67 -1.53
C GLY A 161 -1.16 -13.10 -1.74
N ILE A 162 -1.08 -13.90 -0.68
CA ILE A 162 -0.62 -15.30 -0.75
C ILE A 162 -1.75 -16.23 -1.22
N LEU A 163 -2.97 -15.99 -0.79
CA LEU A 163 -4.15 -16.79 -1.07
C LEU A 163 -5.24 -15.94 -1.76
N PRO A 164 -5.05 -15.56 -3.03
CA PRO A 164 -6.01 -14.71 -3.73
C PRO A 164 -7.40 -15.35 -3.83
N GLY A 165 -7.50 -16.67 -3.79
CA GLY A 165 -8.75 -17.43 -3.71
C GLY A 165 -9.47 -17.38 -2.35
N ALA A 166 -8.88 -16.75 -1.32
CA ALA A 166 -9.56 -16.52 -0.04
C ALA A 166 -10.71 -15.51 -0.15
N LEU A 167 -10.68 -14.65 -1.15
CA LEU A 167 -11.82 -13.81 -1.48
C LEU A 167 -12.80 -14.61 -2.37
N PRO A 168 -14.08 -14.78 -1.96
CA PRO A 168 -15.08 -15.55 -2.74
C PRO A 168 -15.42 -14.91 -4.09
N ILE A 169 -14.77 -13.84 -4.44
CA ILE A 169 -14.96 -13.04 -5.66
C ILE A 169 -14.32 -13.72 -6.89
N ILE A 170 -13.41 -14.69 -6.69
CA ILE A 170 -12.62 -15.34 -7.77
C ILE A 170 -13.08 -16.79 -8.03
N ARG A 171 -14.23 -17.19 -7.51
CA ARG A 171 -14.85 -18.51 -7.80
C ARG A 171 -15.76 -18.48 -9.00
#